data_4cddfecfa24067072dfe0f997fd18f6a
#
_entry.id   4cddfecfa24067072dfe0f997fd18f6a
#
_cell.length_a   1.000
_cell.length_b   1.000
_cell.length_c   1.000
_cell.angle_alpha   90.00
_cell.angle_beta   90.00
_cell.angle_gamma   90.00
#
_symmetry.space_group_name_H-M   'P 1'
#
loop_
_entity.id
_entity.type
_entity.pdbx_description
1 polymer ?
#
loop_
_entity_poly.entity_id
_entity_poly.type
_entity_poly.pdbx_seq_one_letter_code
_entity_poly.pdbx_strand_id
1 'polypeptide(L)'
;MINDKIKLFLVDDDADFLKLLKIQLLKQYDIIIETFSTGELCIENLSSHPDIIIVDYNLDSVEKNAMNGIETLDKIKAVNADIPVVMLSAQDEIDIAIQCMSHKAFDYVVKSATDFLRLKKVIIPFLIAERG
;
A
#
# COMPACT_ATOMS: atom_id res chain seq x y z
N MET A 1 -16.07 -21.38 -10.79
CA MET A 1 -15.20 -20.31 -11.30
C MET A 1 -14.60 -19.51 -10.17
N ILE A 2 -13.32 -19.41 -10.17
CA ILE A 2 -12.62 -18.65 -9.14
C ILE A 2 -12.70 -17.17 -9.47
N ASN A 3 -12.93 -16.37 -8.44
CA ASN A 3 -12.91 -14.94 -8.59
C ASN A 3 -11.47 -14.44 -8.70
N ASP A 4 -11.12 -13.95 -9.86
CA ASP A 4 -9.76 -13.49 -10.15
C ASP A 4 -9.56 -11.99 -9.96
N LYS A 5 -10.41 -11.35 -9.16
CA LYS A 5 -10.23 -9.95 -8.89
C LYS A 5 -8.90 -9.69 -8.18
N ILE A 6 -8.24 -8.62 -8.58
CA ILE A 6 -7.04 -8.15 -7.90
C ILE A 6 -7.41 -7.72 -6.49
N LYS A 7 -6.59 -8.11 -5.53
CA LYS A 7 -6.77 -7.69 -4.14
C LYS A 7 -5.68 -6.70 -3.77
N LEU A 8 -6.09 -5.55 -3.30
CA LEU A 8 -5.22 -4.44 -2.93
C LEU A 8 -5.36 -4.17 -1.44
N PHE A 9 -4.25 -4.12 -0.72
CA PHE A 9 -4.23 -3.69 0.68
C PHE A 9 -3.78 -2.24 0.74
N LEU A 10 -4.50 -1.43 1.53
CA LEU A 10 -4.13 -0.05 1.80
C LEU A 10 -3.85 0.09 3.30
N VAL A 11 -2.66 0.51 3.66
CA VAL A 11 -2.23 0.62 5.05
C VAL A 11 -1.86 2.07 5.34
N ASP A 12 -2.65 2.73 6.15
CA ASP A 12 -2.47 4.16 6.46
C ASP A 12 -3.22 4.46 7.75
N ASP A 13 -2.63 5.23 8.65
CA ASP A 13 -3.32 5.60 9.89
C ASP A 13 -4.24 6.81 9.73
N ASP A 14 -4.30 7.40 8.55
CA ASP A 14 -5.23 8.47 8.21
C ASP A 14 -6.50 7.86 7.62
N ALA A 15 -7.53 7.72 8.45
CA ALA A 15 -8.78 7.07 8.04
C ALA A 15 -9.48 7.80 6.89
N ASP A 16 -9.40 9.12 6.86
CA ASP A 16 -10.03 9.90 5.79
C ASP A 16 -9.35 9.68 4.45
N PHE A 17 -8.01 9.62 4.46
CA PHE A 17 -7.25 9.34 3.26
C PHE A 17 -7.56 7.94 2.72
N LEU A 18 -7.61 6.94 3.60
CA LEU A 18 -7.95 5.57 3.20
C LEU A 18 -9.31 5.51 2.54
N LYS A 19 -10.30 6.17 3.15
CA LYS A 19 -11.66 6.16 2.64
C LYS A 19 -11.73 6.83 1.27
N LEU A 20 -11.09 7.97 1.12
CA LEU A 20 -11.10 8.71 -0.14
C LEU A 20 -10.41 7.92 -1.25
N LEU A 21 -9.25 7.36 -0.97
CA LEU A 21 -8.51 6.59 -1.96
C LEU A 21 -9.29 5.34 -2.38
N LYS A 22 -9.89 4.65 -1.40
CA LYS A 22 -10.70 3.46 -1.68
C LYS A 22 -11.87 3.79 -2.61
N ILE A 23 -12.59 4.88 -2.32
CA ILE A 23 -13.70 5.31 -3.17
C ILE A 23 -13.22 5.62 -4.58
N GLN A 24 -12.12 6.35 -4.71
CA GLN A 24 -11.57 6.71 -6.02
C GLN A 24 -11.23 5.47 -6.85
N LEU A 25 -10.58 4.50 -6.24
CA LEU A 25 -10.15 3.30 -6.95
C LEU A 25 -11.33 2.40 -7.32
N LEU A 26 -12.31 2.24 -6.41
CA LEU A 26 -13.46 1.38 -6.68
C LEU A 26 -14.38 1.94 -7.75
N LYS A 27 -14.33 3.25 -8.00
CA LYS A 27 -15.10 3.85 -9.11
C LYS A 27 -14.56 3.45 -10.48
N GLN A 28 -13.25 3.14 -10.55
CA GLN A 28 -12.59 2.93 -11.83
C GLN A 28 -12.21 1.48 -12.10
N TYR A 29 -12.07 0.68 -11.05
CA TYR A 29 -11.54 -0.68 -11.18
C TYR A 29 -12.38 -1.69 -10.43
N ASP A 30 -12.56 -2.86 -11.03
CA ASP A 30 -13.28 -3.97 -10.40
C ASP A 30 -12.27 -4.79 -9.58
N ILE A 31 -11.96 -4.30 -8.39
CA ILE A 31 -10.94 -4.86 -7.52
C ILE A 31 -11.48 -5.00 -6.10
N ILE A 32 -10.78 -5.78 -5.28
CA ILE A 32 -11.07 -5.91 -3.87
C ILE A 32 -10.07 -5.05 -3.11
N ILE A 33 -10.55 -4.18 -2.23
CA ILE A 33 -9.70 -3.33 -1.41
C ILE A 33 -9.97 -3.61 0.05
N GLU A 34 -8.92 -3.92 0.81
CA GLU A 34 -8.98 -4.03 2.26
C GLU A 34 -8.08 -2.97 2.86
N THR A 35 -8.57 -2.28 3.89
CA THR A 35 -7.84 -1.18 4.50
C THR A 35 -7.45 -1.53 5.92
N PHE A 36 -6.27 -1.06 6.34
CA PHE A 36 -5.73 -1.31 7.67
C PHE A 36 -5.15 -0.01 8.21
N SER A 37 -5.43 0.27 9.49
CA SER A 37 -4.95 1.48 10.13
C SER A 37 -3.55 1.33 10.73
N THR A 38 -3.03 0.09 10.82
CA THR A 38 -1.69 -0.18 11.33
C THR A 38 -1.00 -1.25 10.49
N GLY A 39 0.34 -1.26 10.56
CA GLY A 39 1.11 -2.32 9.90
C GLY A 39 0.84 -3.68 10.51
N GLU A 40 0.63 -3.73 11.83
CA GLU A 40 0.34 -4.98 12.53
C GLU A 40 -0.90 -5.65 11.98
N LEU A 41 -1.97 -4.88 11.76
CA LEU A 41 -3.21 -5.42 11.20
C LEU A 41 -3.00 -5.94 9.78
N CYS A 42 -2.20 -5.23 8.99
CA CYS A 42 -1.86 -5.68 7.64
C CYS A 42 -1.16 -7.05 7.68
N ILE A 43 -0.15 -7.16 8.53
CA ILE A 43 0.63 -8.41 8.65
C ILE A 43 -0.27 -9.57 9.08
N GLU A 44 -1.20 -9.34 10.01
CA GLU A 44 -2.12 -10.37 10.48
C GLU A 44 -3.03 -10.89 9.36
N ASN A 45 -3.21 -10.11 8.30
CA ASN A 45 -4.14 -10.45 7.22
C ASN A 45 -3.46 -10.86 5.93
N LEU A 46 -2.14 -11.07 5.94
CA LEU A 46 -1.41 -11.46 4.73
C LEU A 46 -1.85 -12.80 4.16
N SER A 47 -2.45 -13.65 5.00
CA SER A 47 -2.95 -14.96 4.54
C SER A 47 -4.09 -14.84 3.54
N SER A 48 -4.70 -13.67 3.40
CA SER A 48 -5.74 -13.47 2.39
C SER A 48 -5.16 -13.20 0.99
N HIS A 49 -3.84 -13.22 0.85
CA HIS A 49 -3.11 -13.16 -0.43
C HIS A 49 -3.35 -11.88 -1.25
N PRO A 50 -2.95 -10.72 -0.72
CA PRO A 50 -3.03 -9.50 -1.52
C PRO A 50 -2.07 -9.56 -2.71
N ASP A 51 -2.49 -8.96 -3.82
CA ASP A 51 -1.68 -8.88 -5.03
C ASP A 51 -0.71 -7.70 -4.99
N ILE A 52 -1.07 -6.65 -4.24
CA ILE A 52 -0.24 -5.46 -4.07
C ILE A 52 -0.63 -4.79 -2.76
N ILE A 53 0.35 -4.20 -2.08
CA ILE A 53 0.12 -3.51 -0.81
C ILE A 53 0.67 -2.09 -0.93
N ILE A 54 -0.14 -1.12 -0.51
CA ILE A 54 0.26 0.28 -0.45
C ILE A 54 0.39 0.64 1.03
N VAL A 55 1.55 1.11 1.44
CA VAL A 55 1.89 1.34 2.85
C VAL A 55 2.32 2.79 3.06
N ASP A 56 1.70 3.47 4.01
CA ASP A 56 2.13 4.80 4.42
C ASP A 56 3.45 4.70 5.19
N TYR A 57 4.38 5.59 4.86
CA TYR A 57 5.68 5.64 5.54
C TYR A 57 5.52 5.96 7.03
N ASN A 58 4.55 6.82 7.39
CA ASN A 58 4.34 7.30 8.75
C ASN A 58 3.17 6.62 9.44
N LEU A 59 3.30 5.33 9.73
CA LEU A 59 2.23 4.54 10.37
C LEU A 59 2.19 4.69 11.88
N ASP A 60 3.14 5.38 12.48
CA ASP A 60 3.20 5.58 13.92
C ASP A 60 2.80 7.00 14.34
N SER A 61 2.15 7.75 13.46
CA SER A 61 1.78 9.13 13.77
C SER A 61 0.60 9.22 14.74
N VAL A 62 -0.31 8.26 14.70
CA VAL A 62 -1.46 8.19 15.61
C VAL A 62 -1.13 7.32 16.83
N GLU A 63 -0.63 6.12 16.59
CA GLU A 63 -0.22 5.17 17.62
C GLU A 63 1.31 5.12 17.68
N LYS A 64 1.89 5.76 18.68
CA LYS A 64 3.36 5.93 18.77
C LYS A 64 4.11 4.61 18.91
N ASN A 65 3.48 3.59 19.49
CA ASN A 65 4.08 2.28 19.66
C ASN A 65 3.82 1.36 18.48
N ALA A 66 3.06 1.83 17.49
CA ALA A 66 2.76 1.02 16.31
C ALA A 66 4.00 0.91 15.43
N MET A 67 4.03 -0.16 14.65
CA MET A 67 5.05 -0.40 13.64
C MET A 67 5.03 0.73 12.61
N ASN A 68 6.19 1.25 12.23
CA ASN A 68 6.24 2.27 11.19
C ASN A 68 6.21 1.64 9.79
N GLY A 69 6.21 2.48 8.74
CA GLY A 69 6.09 1.99 7.37
C GLY A 69 7.23 1.09 6.92
N ILE A 70 8.46 1.41 7.28
CA ILE A 70 9.63 0.61 6.91
C ILE A 70 9.59 -0.75 7.62
N GLU A 71 9.25 -0.75 8.90
CA GLU A 71 9.11 -2.01 9.65
C GLU A 71 8.03 -2.90 9.05
N THR A 72 6.92 -2.28 8.63
CA THR A 72 5.83 -3.00 7.97
C THR A 72 6.31 -3.60 6.64
N LEU A 73 7.01 -2.81 5.84
CA LEU A 73 7.58 -3.28 4.57
C LEU A 73 8.49 -4.48 4.80
N ASP A 74 9.40 -4.39 5.79
CA ASP A 74 10.33 -5.48 6.08
C ASP A 74 9.60 -6.76 6.48
N LYS A 75 8.54 -6.63 7.30
CA LYS A 75 7.75 -7.78 7.73
C LYS A 75 6.99 -8.42 6.57
N ILE A 76 6.43 -7.60 5.69
CA ILE A 76 5.76 -8.12 4.49
C ILE A 76 6.74 -8.92 3.66
N LYS A 77 7.92 -8.37 3.41
CA LYS A 77 8.94 -9.03 2.59
C LYS A 77 9.47 -10.31 3.25
N ALA A 78 9.49 -10.35 4.58
CA ALA A 78 9.89 -11.57 5.30
C ALA A 78 8.85 -12.68 5.14
N VAL A 79 7.57 -12.33 5.05
CA VAL A 79 6.49 -13.30 4.86
C VAL A 79 6.42 -13.75 3.40
N ASN A 80 6.47 -12.83 2.47
CA ASN A 80 6.44 -13.12 1.04
C ASN A 80 7.14 -12.01 0.27
N ALA A 81 8.36 -12.30 -0.17
CA ALA A 81 9.20 -11.32 -0.86
C ALA A 81 8.64 -10.93 -2.24
N ASP A 82 7.71 -11.71 -2.78
CA ASP A 82 7.17 -11.46 -4.13
C ASP A 82 6.03 -10.45 -4.15
N ILE A 83 5.46 -10.09 -3.00
CA ILE A 83 4.37 -9.11 -2.97
C ILE A 83 4.96 -7.72 -3.23
N PRO A 84 4.51 -7.02 -4.30
CA PRO A 84 4.96 -5.65 -4.53
C PRO A 84 4.37 -4.72 -3.46
N VAL A 85 5.23 -3.85 -2.92
CA VAL A 85 4.83 -2.89 -1.90
C VAL A 85 5.18 -1.50 -2.39
N VAL A 86 4.16 -0.63 -2.48
CA VAL A 86 4.33 0.77 -2.85
C VAL A 86 4.28 1.60 -1.56
N MET A 87 5.29 2.41 -1.35
CA MET A 87 5.36 3.27 -0.17
C MET A 87 4.80 4.64 -0.50
N LEU A 88 3.95 5.16 0.40
CA LEU A 88 3.43 6.53 0.32
C LEU A 88 4.06 7.39 1.40
N SER A 89 4.32 8.65 1.09
CA SER A 89 4.80 9.59 2.08
C SER A 89 4.26 10.98 1.79
N ALA A 90 3.95 11.71 2.86
CA ALA A 90 3.54 13.12 2.72
C ALA A 90 4.73 14.00 2.32
N GLN A 91 5.95 13.50 2.44
CA GLN A 91 7.16 14.27 2.24
C GLN A 91 7.88 13.83 0.96
N ASP A 92 8.24 14.83 0.14
CA ASP A 92 9.03 14.58 -1.06
C ASP A 92 10.51 14.73 -0.70
N GLU A 93 11.06 13.73 -0.02
CA GLU A 93 12.44 13.74 0.43
C GLU A 93 13.20 12.56 -0.18
N ILE A 94 14.34 12.87 -0.79
CA ILE A 94 15.13 11.85 -1.46
C ILE A 94 15.67 10.79 -0.52
N ASP A 95 16.00 11.19 0.72
CA ASP A 95 16.50 10.23 1.70
C ASP A 95 15.47 9.18 2.06
N ILE A 96 14.20 9.59 2.16
CA ILE A 96 13.10 8.66 2.43
C ILE A 96 12.90 7.72 1.25
N ALA A 97 12.95 8.26 0.03
CA ALA A 97 12.81 7.45 -1.17
C ALA A 97 13.92 6.40 -1.25
N ILE A 98 15.16 6.80 -0.97
CA ILE A 98 16.30 5.89 -0.97
C ILE A 98 16.12 4.80 0.08
N GLN A 99 15.67 5.17 1.27
CA GLN A 99 15.42 4.20 2.34
C GLN A 99 14.37 3.17 1.91
N CYS A 100 13.26 3.63 1.36
CA CYS A 100 12.20 2.73 0.91
C CYS A 100 12.71 1.76 -0.14
N MET A 101 13.43 2.26 -1.13
CA MET A 101 13.92 1.41 -2.22
C MET A 101 15.00 0.44 -1.73
N SER A 102 15.84 0.86 -0.78
CA SER A 102 16.86 -0.03 -0.23
C SER A 102 16.25 -1.15 0.62
N HIS A 103 15.04 -0.97 1.13
CA HIS A 103 14.29 -2.01 1.83
C HIS A 103 13.36 -2.78 0.88
N LYS A 104 13.57 -2.65 -0.42
CA LYS A 104 12.91 -3.47 -1.46
C LYS A 104 11.46 -3.10 -1.74
N ALA A 105 11.09 -1.83 -1.51
CA ALA A 105 9.81 -1.33 -1.99
C ALA A 105 9.81 -1.37 -3.51
N PHE A 106 8.63 -1.62 -4.10
CA PHE A 106 8.46 -1.57 -5.54
C PHE A 106 8.61 -0.13 -6.06
N ASP A 107 8.02 0.82 -5.34
CA ASP A 107 8.12 2.24 -5.70
C ASP A 107 7.82 3.10 -4.48
N TYR A 108 8.10 4.38 -4.63
CA TYR A 108 7.87 5.40 -3.62
C TYR A 108 7.06 6.53 -4.27
N VAL A 109 5.92 6.89 -3.65
CA VAL A 109 5.03 7.89 -4.20
C VAL A 109 4.75 8.96 -3.15
N VAL A 110 4.81 10.23 -3.55
CA VAL A 110 4.47 11.33 -2.65
C VAL A 110 2.94 11.42 -2.56
N LYS A 111 2.45 11.37 -1.32
CA LYS A 111 1.03 11.41 -1.02
C LYS A 111 0.49 12.81 -1.25
N SER A 112 -0.59 12.92 -2.01
CA SER A 112 -1.26 14.19 -2.26
C SER A 112 -2.69 14.10 -1.75
N ALA A 113 -3.18 15.20 -1.17
CA ALA A 113 -4.53 15.24 -0.62
C ALA A 113 -5.62 15.12 -1.68
N THR A 114 -5.34 15.60 -2.89
CA THR A 114 -6.38 15.68 -3.92
C THR A 114 -6.01 15.02 -5.24
N ASP A 115 -4.76 14.63 -5.41
CA ASP A 115 -4.27 14.11 -6.68
C ASP A 115 -3.65 12.74 -6.49
N PHE A 116 -4.33 11.71 -6.95
CA PHE A 116 -3.84 10.33 -6.89
C PHE A 116 -3.25 9.85 -8.21
N LEU A 117 -3.01 10.78 -9.15
CA LEU A 117 -2.58 10.40 -10.49
C LEU A 117 -1.26 9.61 -10.49
N ARG A 118 -0.28 10.08 -9.73
CA ARG A 118 1.02 9.39 -9.67
C ARG A 118 0.86 7.98 -9.11
N LEU A 119 0.08 7.86 -8.02
CA LEU A 119 -0.17 6.54 -7.41
C LEU A 119 -0.87 5.61 -8.39
N LYS A 120 -1.90 6.13 -9.10
CA LYS A 120 -2.60 5.33 -10.10
C LYS A 120 -1.66 4.81 -11.18
N LYS A 121 -0.74 5.66 -11.65
CA LYS A 121 0.21 5.25 -12.68
C LYS A 121 1.11 4.11 -12.22
N VAL A 122 1.47 4.11 -10.95
CA VAL A 122 2.32 3.07 -10.38
C VAL A 122 1.57 1.76 -10.24
N ILE A 123 0.30 1.81 -9.80
CA ILE A 123 -0.46 0.59 -9.48
C ILE A 123 -1.25 0.02 -10.66
N ILE A 124 -1.59 0.83 -11.67
CA ILE A 124 -2.39 0.36 -12.82
C ILE A 124 -1.87 -0.94 -13.43
N PRO A 125 -0.56 -1.11 -13.68
CA PRO A 125 -0.08 -2.37 -14.27
C PRO A 125 -0.47 -3.61 -13.47
N PHE A 126 -0.60 -3.49 -12.16
CA PHE A 126 -1.01 -4.61 -11.31
C PHE A 126 -2.51 -4.83 -11.35
N LEU A 127 -3.30 -3.74 -11.51
CA LEU A 127 -4.75 -3.82 -11.48
C LEU A 127 -5.35 -4.40 -12.76
N ILE A 128 -4.64 -4.26 -13.87
CA ILE A 128 -5.12 -4.73 -15.17
C ILE A 128 -4.29 -5.90 -15.70
N ALA A 129 -3.48 -6.50 -14.83
CA ALA A 129 -2.63 -7.62 -15.24
C ALA A 129 -3.51 -8.79 -15.72
N GLU A 130 -2.96 -9.57 -16.66
CA GLU A 130 -3.62 -10.78 -17.12
C GLU A 130 -3.82 -11.75 -15.98
N ARG A 131 -5.03 -12.26 -15.87
CA ARG A 131 -5.36 -13.22 -14.82
C ARG A 131 -5.61 -14.59 -15.40
N GLY A 132 -5.32 -14.73 -16.59
CA GLY A 132 -5.63 -15.88 -17.37
C GLY A 132 -5.07 -17.16 -17.01
#